data_970505b9c01f2ab35e48e865bc297293
#
_entry.id   970505b9c01f2ab35e48e865bc297293
#
_cell.length_a   1.000
_cell.length_b   1.000
_cell.length_c   1.000
_cell.angle_alpha   90.00
_cell.angle_beta   90.00
_cell.angle_gamma   90.00
#
_symmetry.space_group_name_H-M   'P 1'
#
loop_
_entity.id
_entity.type
_entity.pdbx_description
1 polymer ?
#
loop_
_entity_poly.entity_id
_entity_poly.type
_entity_poly.pdbx_seq_one_letter_code
_entity_poly.pdbx_strand_id
1 'polypeptide(L)'
;MQKQIKATVTENPKLKTKALSDGNLSLYLDYYLGRVSVYDEALDREVSKVQRKREFLKLTIFSAPRTPEERQRNKDTMVLAEKIRFERAQELLQQGKGYSLKKPQKTNYLHFVQSYIDDYTKKDKRMVVTALRRFKEFLGGTPKYSVYRERIEPQQLTREMMMDFAEYLQGRSVGEGAKSIFERFKKVARYAVNEAGLPLPQNLFYHVNIKTDERQITKDFLSPEEEERLIATHYDNENPNIRRAFVFCLYTGLRWCDVKELTYANFDLPNRLLRYEQDKTKGHSSSSRVTVPLCDEAIALVGDGGKNEVVFPLPSHTMCLKALRRWTKRAGIDKHITWHCARHSFGTNMAATAAREGLSIRVVQELMGHSSLRYTERYTRVVDEQKRAAISSLSRAMNQAKEGGQR
;
A
#
# COMPACT_ATOMS: atom_id res chain seq x y z
N MET A 1 23.42 58.65 22.17
CA MET A 1 22.66 58.75 20.89
C MET A 1 22.32 57.33 20.40
N GLN A 2 21.15 56.84 20.74
CA GLN A 2 20.63 55.57 20.20
C GLN A 2 20.05 55.82 18.82
N LYS A 3 20.68 55.28 17.78
CA LYS A 3 20.08 55.26 16.43
C LYS A 3 18.88 54.33 16.44
N GLN A 4 17.68 54.87 16.35
CA GLN A 4 16.48 54.12 16.01
C GLN A 4 16.69 53.48 14.64
N ILE A 5 16.82 52.14 14.66
CA ILE A 5 16.75 51.34 13.45
C ILE A 5 15.27 51.34 13.00
N LYS A 6 14.95 52.18 12.02
CA LYS A 6 13.69 52.04 11.27
C LYS A 6 13.74 50.72 10.49
N ALA A 7 13.17 49.70 11.05
CA ALA A 7 12.90 48.48 10.32
C ALA A 7 11.84 48.78 9.28
N THR A 8 12.24 48.93 8.04
CA THR A 8 11.31 48.84 6.89
C THR A 8 10.79 47.43 6.84
N VAL A 9 9.65 47.22 7.48
CA VAL A 9 8.88 45.99 7.31
C VAL A 9 8.40 45.97 5.87
N THR A 10 9.09 45.24 5.00
CA THR A 10 8.61 44.97 3.65
C THR A 10 7.32 44.15 3.81
N GLU A 11 6.18 44.81 3.56
CA GLU A 11 4.87 44.14 3.61
C GLU A 11 4.83 43.02 2.59
N ASN A 12 4.81 41.79 3.10
CA ASN A 12 4.65 40.58 2.30
C ASN A 12 3.77 39.60 3.08
N PRO A 13 2.61 39.17 2.58
CA PRO A 13 2.02 39.58 1.27
C PRO A 13 1.44 41.01 1.25
N LYS A 14 1.30 41.59 0.04
CA LYS A 14 0.62 42.85 -0.17
C LYS A 14 -0.85 42.62 -0.52
N LEU A 15 -1.76 43.35 0.13
CA LEU A 15 -3.17 43.39 -0.25
C LEU A 15 -3.34 44.21 -1.51
N LYS A 16 -4.00 43.66 -2.52
CA LYS A 16 -4.27 44.29 -3.81
C LYS A 16 -5.69 44.05 -4.30
N THR A 17 -6.13 44.85 -5.26
CA THR A 17 -7.42 44.73 -5.90
C THR A 17 -7.28 44.33 -7.36
N LYS A 18 -8.32 43.65 -7.89
CA LYS A 18 -8.49 43.30 -9.30
C LYS A 18 -9.91 43.67 -9.72
N ALA A 19 -10.05 44.40 -10.79
CA ALA A 19 -11.36 44.73 -11.36
C ALA A 19 -12.08 43.47 -11.85
N LEU A 20 -13.38 43.40 -11.58
CA LEU A 20 -14.30 42.36 -12.05
C LEU A 20 -15.16 42.91 -13.18
N SER A 21 -15.79 42.03 -13.95
CA SER A 21 -16.67 42.37 -15.07
C SER A 21 -17.94 43.14 -14.66
N ASP A 22 -18.35 42.97 -13.37
CA ASP A 22 -19.49 43.69 -12.79
C ASP A 22 -19.16 45.11 -12.29
N GLY A 23 -17.94 45.59 -12.52
CA GLY A 23 -17.46 46.89 -12.07
C GLY A 23 -17.00 46.94 -10.61
N ASN A 24 -17.07 45.88 -9.86
CA ASN A 24 -16.55 45.77 -8.50
C ASN A 24 -15.07 45.38 -8.47
N LEU A 25 -14.46 45.42 -7.27
CA LEU A 25 -13.06 45.07 -7.09
C LEU A 25 -12.95 43.82 -6.21
N SER A 26 -12.29 42.77 -6.70
CA SER A 26 -11.93 41.57 -5.91
C SER A 26 -10.61 41.81 -5.19
N LEU A 27 -10.54 41.41 -3.91
CA LEU A 27 -9.35 41.51 -3.08
C LEU A 27 -8.50 40.25 -3.17
N TYR A 28 -7.17 40.43 -3.26
CA TYR A 28 -6.22 39.32 -3.27
C TYR A 28 -4.91 39.68 -2.58
N LEU A 29 -4.21 38.67 -2.08
CA LEU A 29 -2.85 38.81 -1.52
C LEU A 29 -1.83 38.49 -2.61
N ASP A 30 -0.83 39.35 -2.76
CA ASP A 30 0.28 39.21 -3.71
C ASP A 30 1.58 38.87 -2.93
N TYR A 31 1.99 37.62 -2.99
CA TYR A 31 3.19 37.13 -2.32
C TYR A 31 4.42 37.31 -3.20
N TYR A 32 5.44 37.93 -2.67
CA TYR A 32 6.77 37.94 -3.26
C TYR A 32 7.57 36.72 -2.72
N LEU A 33 7.95 35.82 -3.59
CA LEU A 33 8.64 34.57 -3.25
C LEU A 33 10.15 34.61 -3.56
N GLY A 34 10.67 35.76 -3.98
CA GLY A 34 12.06 35.92 -4.34
C GLY A 34 12.29 36.03 -5.84
N ARG A 35 13.51 35.80 -6.26
CA ARG A 35 13.92 35.78 -7.67
C ARG A 35 14.51 34.41 -7.99
N VAL A 36 14.22 33.90 -9.16
CA VAL A 36 14.76 32.65 -9.70
C VAL A 36 15.48 32.94 -11.01
N SER A 37 16.66 32.34 -11.21
CA SER A 37 17.31 32.35 -12.50
C SER A 37 16.60 31.38 -13.41
N VAL A 38 16.17 31.88 -14.57
CA VAL A 38 15.55 31.09 -15.64
C VAL A 38 16.34 31.36 -16.91
N TYR A 39 16.78 30.30 -17.59
CA TYR A 39 17.43 30.42 -18.89
C TYR A 39 16.40 30.92 -19.91
N ASP A 40 16.73 32.01 -20.63
CA ASP A 40 15.89 32.60 -21.66
C ASP A 40 16.52 32.25 -23.02
N GLU A 41 15.87 31.32 -23.74
CA GLU A 41 16.34 30.83 -25.04
C GLU A 41 16.46 31.93 -26.11
N ALA A 42 15.63 33.00 -26.02
CA ALA A 42 15.64 34.12 -26.97
C ALA A 42 16.83 35.06 -26.74
N LEU A 43 17.35 35.11 -25.52
CA LEU A 43 18.47 35.97 -25.12
C LEU A 43 19.78 35.20 -24.88
N ASP A 44 19.72 33.89 -25.00
CA ASP A 44 20.87 32.95 -24.77
C ASP A 44 21.63 33.23 -23.46
N ARG A 45 20.88 33.54 -22.40
CA ARG A 45 21.44 33.85 -21.08
C ARG A 45 20.46 33.58 -19.94
N GLU A 46 20.98 33.40 -18.73
CA GLU A 46 20.17 33.38 -17.54
C GLU A 46 19.60 34.75 -17.22
N VAL A 47 18.26 34.80 -17.04
CA VAL A 47 17.52 36.01 -16.67
C VAL A 47 16.89 35.82 -15.31
N SER A 48 17.10 36.81 -14.42
CA SER A 48 16.48 36.80 -13.10
C SER A 48 15.02 37.20 -13.18
N LYS A 49 14.08 36.26 -13.03
CA LYS A 49 12.62 36.51 -13.00
C LYS A 49 12.10 36.52 -11.56
N VAL A 50 11.20 37.50 -11.29
CA VAL A 50 10.52 37.61 -9.99
C VAL A 50 9.47 36.52 -9.85
N GLN A 51 9.55 35.70 -8.82
CA GLN A 51 8.55 34.72 -8.52
C GLN A 51 7.48 35.30 -7.59
N ARG A 52 6.20 35.23 -8.01
CA ARG A 52 5.04 35.71 -7.24
C ARG A 52 3.94 34.68 -7.21
N LYS A 53 3.19 34.65 -6.07
CA LYS A 53 1.95 33.87 -5.90
C LYS A 53 0.81 34.79 -5.54
N ARG A 54 -0.38 34.51 -6.06
CA ARG A 54 -1.61 35.29 -5.76
C ARG A 54 -2.61 34.36 -5.03
N GLU A 55 -3.19 34.89 -3.94
CA GLU A 55 -4.26 34.23 -3.18
C GLU A 55 -5.49 35.16 -3.20
N PHE A 56 -6.56 34.74 -3.87
CA PHE A 56 -7.82 35.48 -3.91
C PHE A 56 -8.63 35.24 -2.64
N LEU A 57 -9.03 36.31 -1.94
CA LEU A 57 -9.71 36.25 -0.65
C LEU A 57 -11.21 35.96 -0.75
N LYS A 58 -11.76 35.93 -1.97
CA LYS A 58 -13.23 35.86 -2.22
C LYS A 58 -14.00 37.01 -1.55
N LEU A 59 -13.33 38.15 -1.32
CA LEU A 59 -13.89 39.36 -0.81
C LEU A 59 -13.97 40.39 -1.94
N THR A 60 -15.08 41.12 -2.01
CA THR A 60 -15.31 42.16 -3.03
C THR A 60 -15.68 43.47 -2.38
N ILE A 61 -15.25 44.57 -2.99
CA ILE A 61 -15.61 45.93 -2.60
C ILE A 61 -16.16 46.69 -3.80
N PHE A 62 -17.06 47.63 -3.55
CA PHE A 62 -17.57 48.54 -4.56
C PHE A 62 -16.45 49.48 -5.03
N SER A 63 -16.25 49.59 -6.35
CA SER A 63 -15.23 50.48 -6.90
C SER A 63 -15.62 51.98 -6.75
N ALA A 64 -16.93 52.28 -6.77
CA ALA A 64 -17.49 53.63 -6.60
C ALA A 64 -18.72 53.58 -5.67
N PRO A 65 -18.53 53.46 -4.32
CA PRO A 65 -19.65 53.37 -3.39
C PRO A 65 -20.47 54.68 -3.36
N ARG A 66 -21.77 54.57 -3.58
CA ARG A 66 -22.69 55.70 -3.70
C ARG A 66 -23.43 55.97 -2.38
N THR A 67 -23.78 54.94 -1.63
CA THR A 67 -24.54 55.08 -0.37
C THR A 67 -23.63 55.00 0.88
N PRO A 68 -24.06 55.52 2.03
CA PRO A 68 -23.35 55.36 3.30
C PRO A 68 -23.14 53.89 3.69
N GLU A 69 -24.13 53.01 3.41
CA GLU A 69 -24.06 51.55 3.69
C GLU A 69 -22.99 50.89 2.83
N GLU A 70 -22.88 51.23 1.55
CA GLU A 70 -21.84 50.72 0.66
C GLU A 70 -20.44 51.11 1.13
N ARG A 71 -20.28 52.37 1.58
CA ARG A 71 -19.01 52.85 2.15
C ARG A 71 -18.64 52.10 3.44
N GLN A 72 -19.63 51.88 4.30
CA GLN A 72 -19.40 51.12 5.55
C GLN A 72 -19.02 49.67 5.24
N ARG A 73 -19.74 49.03 4.31
CA ARG A 73 -19.43 47.65 3.87
C ARG A 73 -18.02 47.53 3.27
N ASN A 74 -17.58 48.48 2.45
CA ASN A 74 -16.23 48.52 1.95
C ASN A 74 -15.21 48.63 3.09
N LYS A 75 -15.46 49.48 4.07
CA LYS A 75 -14.60 49.66 5.24
C LYS A 75 -14.47 48.35 6.06
N ASP A 76 -15.58 47.68 6.34
CA ASP A 76 -15.61 46.46 7.10
C ASP A 76 -14.92 45.32 6.34
N THR A 77 -15.13 45.23 5.01
CA THR A 77 -14.46 44.26 4.14
C THR A 77 -12.96 44.52 4.08
N MET A 78 -12.50 45.77 4.02
CA MET A 78 -11.09 46.11 4.04
C MET A 78 -10.43 45.76 5.37
N VAL A 79 -11.10 46.01 6.51
CA VAL A 79 -10.62 45.63 7.85
C VAL A 79 -10.45 44.13 7.93
N LEU A 80 -11.40 43.34 7.42
CA LEU A 80 -11.30 41.88 7.36
C LEU A 80 -10.14 41.43 6.47
N ALA A 81 -9.99 42.02 5.30
CA ALA A 81 -8.91 41.70 4.37
C ALA A 81 -7.51 42.00 4.95
N GLU A 82 -7.36 43.14 5.65
CA GLU A 82 -6.12 43.49 6.34
C GLU A 82 -5.82 42.51 7.51
N LYS A 83 -6.83 42.07 8.23
CA LYS A 83 -6.66 41.05 9.28
C LYS A 83 -6.15 39.73 8.68
N ILE A 84 -6.75 39.26 7.58
CA ILE A 84 -6.29 38.07 6.85
C ILE A 84 -4.85 38.28 6.34
N ARG A 85 -4.52 39.43 5.78
CA ARG A 85 -3.16 39.77 5.33
C ARG A 85 -2.15 39.63 6.47
N PHE A 86 -2.49 40.18 7.63
CA PHE A 86 -1.63 40.13 8.81
C PHE A 86 -1.41 38.69 9.31
N GLU A 87 -2.45 37.88 9.35
CA GLU A 87 -2.36 36.45 9.70
C GLU A 87 -1.44 35.70 8.73
N ARG A 88 -1.59 35.94 7.42
CA ARG A 88 -0.72 35.35 6.40
C ARG A 88 0.72 35.84 6.47
N ALA A 89 0.95 37.11 6.77
CA ALA A 89 2.29 37.64 6.99
C ALA A 89 2.97 36.99 8.21
N GLN A 90 2.23 36.76 9.28
CA GLN A 90 2.72 36.02 10.45
C GLN A 90 3.08 34.57 10.12
N GLU A 91 2.23 33.88 9.34
CA GLU A 91 2.50 32.50 8.88
C GLU A 91 3.80 32.42 8.08
N LEU A 92 4.05 33.35 7.16
CA LEU A 92 5.30 33.44 6.40
C LEU A 92 6.52 33.66 7.29
N LEU A 93 6.42 34.56 8.24
CA LEU A 93 7.51 34.84 9.19
C LEU A 93 7.84 33.62 10.08
N GLN A 94 6.81 32.87 10.45
CA GLN A 94 6.96 31.63 11.23
C GLN A 94 7.65 30.53 10.44
N GLN A 95 7.26 30.33 9.18
CA GLN A 95 7.89 29.35 8.27
C GLN A 95 9.38 29.66 8.06
N GLY A 96 9.74 30.94 7.96
CA GLY A 96 11.14 31.34 7.78
C GLY A 96 12.03 31.22 9.04
N LYS A 97 11.44 31.20 10.25
CA LYS A 97 12.19 31.23 11.54
C LYS A 97 12.05 29.95 12.38
N GLY A 98 11.30 28.97 11.92
CA GLY A 98 11.19 27.67 12.58
C GLY A 98 10.41 27.63 13.90
N TYR A 99 9.67 28.70 14.27
CA TYR A 99 8.79 28.68 15.45
C TYR A 99 7.38 29.18 15.12
N SER A 100 6.38 28.69 15.83
CA SER A 100 4.97 29.02 15.64
C SER A 100 4.43 29.84 16.79
N LEU A 101 3.74 30.96 16.49
CA LEU A 101 3.02 31.77 17.46
C LEU A 101 1.61 31.19 17.79
N LYS A 102 1.09 30.29 16.98
CA LYS A 102 -0.11 29.54 17.36
C LYS A 102 0.27 28.58 18.47
N LYS A 103 -0.39 28.73 19.64
CA LYS A 103 -0.31 27.67 20.66
C LYS A 103 -0.69 26.37 19.93
N PRO A 104 0.17 25.33 19.95
CA PRO A 104 -0.18 24.08 19.31
C PRO A 104 -1.53 23.61 19.86
N GLN A 105 -2.52 23.39 18.99
CA GLN A 105 -3.76 22.79 19.41
C GLN A 105 -3.37 21.50 20.15
N LYS A 106 -3.85 21.34 21.39
CA LYS A 106 -3.59 20.13 22.19
C LYS A 106 -4.36 18.94 21.60
N THR A 107 -3.96 18.55 20.41
CA THR A 107 -4.58 17.46 19.64
C THR A 107 -4.08 16.13 20.19
N ASN A 108 -4.99 15.26 20.60
CA ASN A 108 -4.63 13.88 20.93
C ASN A 108 -4.42 13.11 19.63
N TYR A 109 -3.20 12.67 19.36
CA TYR A 109 -2.86 11.91 18.15
C TYR A 109 -3.64 10.60 18.03
N LEU A 110 -3.96 9.92 19.15
CA LEU A 110 -4.76 8.69 19.13
C LEU A 110 -6.19 8.95 18.64
N HIS A 111 -6.79 10.06 19.04
CA HIS A 111 -8.13 10.47 18.56
C HIS A 111 -8.08 10.87 17.09
N PHE A 112 -7.04 11.59 16.68
CA PHE A 112 -6.85 11.92 15.26
C PHE A 112 -6.76 10.66 14.39
N VAL A 113 -5.96 9.66 14.81
CA VAL A 113 -5.85 8.40 14.07
C VAL A 113 -7.18 7.65 14.05
N GLN A 114 -7.97 7.72 15.14
CA GLN A 114 -9.30 7.10 15.16
C GLN A 114 -10.23 7.79 14.15
N SER A 115 -10.33 9.12 14.16
CA SER A 115 -11.13 9.87 13.17
C SER A 115 -10.70 9.57 11.74
N TYR A 116 -9.39 9.49 11.48
CA TYR A 116 -8.88 9.06 10.17
C TYR A 116 -9.38 7.67 9.76
N ILE A 117 -9.43 6.72 10.71
CA ILE A 117 -9.94 5.36 10.47
C ILE A 117 -11.45 5.38 10.18
N ASP A 118 -12.21 6.20 10.88
CA ASP A 118 -13.67 6.26 10.73
C ASP A 118 -14.03 6.71 9.30
N ASP A 119 -13.32 7.70 8.77
CA ASP A 119 -13.48 8.22 7.41
C ASP A 119 -12.81 7.36 6.31
N TYR A 120 -12.03 6.34 6.71
CA TYR A 120 -11.21 5.57 5.77
C TYR A 120 -11.99 4.50 5.04
N THR A 121 -12.08 4.59 3.70
CA THR A 121 -12.90 3.71 2.85
C THR A 121 -12.12 2.64 2.05
N LYS A 122 -10.76 2.69 2.07
CA LYS A 122 -9.96 1.77 1.24
C LYS A 122 -9.93 0.33 1.80
N LYS A 123 -9.69 -0.64 0.93
CA LYS A 123 -9.66 -2.10 1.24
C LYS A 123 -8.72 -2.47 2.40
N ASP A 124 -7.68 -1.67 2.70
CA ASP A 124 -6.72 -1.94 3.78
C ASP A 124 -7.14 -1.35 5.16
N LYS A 125 -8.39 -0.89 5.33
CA LYS A 125 -8.93 -0.31 6.59
C LYS A 125 -8.62 -1.19 7.81
N ARG A 126 -8.84 -2.51 7.69
CA ARG A 126 -8.56 -3.47 8.76
C ARG A 126 -7.10 -3.42 9.24
N MET A 127 -6.16 -3.20 8.34
CA MET A 127 -4.73 -3.11 8.69
C MET A 127 -4.41 -1.80 9.41
N VAL A 128 -5.06 -0.70 9.02
CA VAL A 128 -4.92 0.60 9.70
C VAL A 128 -5.49 0.52 11.12
N VAL A 129 -6.67 -0.09 11.30
CA VAL A 129 -7.26 -0.39 12.62
C VAL A 129 -6.30 -1.21 13.48
N THR A 130 -5.70 -2.24 12.88
CA THR A 130 -4.71 -3.08 13.59
C THR A 130 -3.49 -2.27 14.00
N ALA A 131 -3.01 -1.36 13.15
CA ALA A 131 -1.85 -0.51 13.47
C ALA A 131 -2.12 0.40 14.68
N LEU A 132 -3.29 1.05 14.74
CA LEU A 132 -3.70 1.85 15.91
C LEU A 132 -3.82 0.98 17.17
N ARG A 133 -4.49 -0.18 17.07
CA ARG A 133 -4.65 -1.10 18.20
C ARG A 133 -3.29 -1.54 18.75
N ARG A 134 -2.37 -1.93 17.89
CA ARG A 134 -1.00 -2.34 18.29
C ARG A 134 -0.22 -1.19 18.91
N PHE A 135 -0.39 0.03 18.42
CA PHE A 135 0.25 1.19 19.01
C PHE A 135 -0.31 1.51 20.41
N LYS A 136 -1.62 1.43 20.61
CA LYS A 136 -2.24 1.57 21.95
C LYS A 136 -1.76 0.48 22.91
N GLU A 137 -1.71 -0.80 22.46
CA GLU A 137 -1.20 -1.91 23.24
C GLU A 137 0.27 -1.69 23.65
N PHE A 138 1.09 -1.19 22.72
CA PHE A 138 2.49 -0.84 22.97
C PHE A 138 2.62 0.26 24.04
N LEU A 139 1.88 1.36 23.90
CA LEU A 139 1.89 2.46 24.87
C LEU A 139 1.45 1.97 26.26
N GLY A 140 0.37 1.20 26.36
CA GLY A 140 -0.14 0.71 27.62
C GLY A 140 0.70 -0.39 28.27
N GLY A 141 1.35 -1.22 27.45
CA GLY A 141 2.14 -2.38 27.90
C GLY A 141 3.62 -2.10 28.16
N THR A 142 4.11 -0.91 27.78
CA THR A 142 5.52 -0.52 27.97
C THR A 142 5.62 0.53 29.09
N PRO A 143 6.23 0.22 30.25
CA PRO A 143 6.27 1.14 31.41
C PRO A 143 6.72 2.55 31.06
N LYS A 144 7.76 2.68 30.22
CA LYS A 144 8.33 3.95 29.73
C LYS A 144 7.30 4.84 29.01
N TYR A 145 6.27 4.25 28.39
CA TYR A 145 5.29 4.97 27.56
C TYR A 145 3.85 4.90 28.13
N SER A 146 3.65 4.27 29.27
CA SER A 146 2.33 4.04 29.87
C SER A 146 1.57 5.34 30.18
N VAL A 147 2.26 6.43 30.44
CA VAL A 147 1.69 7.78 30.62
C VAL A 147 0.93 8.27 29.37
N TYR A 148 1.29 7.77 28.18
CA TYR A 148 0.69 8.14 26.89
C TYR A 148 -0.44 7.22 26.43
N ARG A 149 -0.83 6.24 27.20
CA ARG A 149 -1.81 5.21 26.78
C ARG A 149 -3.17 5.77 26.34
N GLU A 150 -3.63 6.86 26.97
CA GLU A 150 -4.92 7.50 26.67
C GLU A 150 -4.75 8.77 25.82
N ARG A 151 -3.61 9.43 25.95
CA ARG A 151 -3.34 10.68 25.26
C ARG A 151 -1.86 10.86 24.97
N ILE A 152 -1.58 11.15 23.72
CA ILE A 152 -0.26 11.58 23.26
C ILE A 152 -0.44 12.75 22.27
N GLU A 153 0.31 13.82 22.49
CA GLU A 153 0.33 14.95 21.54
C GLU A 153 1.28 14.64 20.37
N PRO A 154 1.01 15.15 19.15
CA PRO A 154 1.85 14.88 17.97
C PRO A 154 3.33 15.13 18.19
N GLN A 155 3.68 16.19 18.93
CA GLN A 155 5.08 16.56 19.24
C GLN A 155 5.76 15.61 20.22
N GLN A 156 5.00 14.83 21.00
CA GLN A 156 5.52 13.86 21.98
C GLN A 156 5.91 12.53 21.34
N LEU A 157 5.55 12.32 20.07
CA LEU A 157 6.04 11.17 19.30
C LEU A 157 7.53 11.37 19.04
N THR A 158 8.36 10.43 19.47
CA THR A 158 9.80 10.51 19.28
C THR A 158 10.31 9.39 18.36
N ARG A 159 11.46 9.61 17.73
CA ARG A 159 12.12 8.57 16.93
C ARG A 159 12.43 7.32 17.77
N GLU A 160 12.86 7.50 19.01
CA GLU A 160 13.13 6.41 19.95
C GLU A 160 11.85 5.58 20.20
N MET A 161 10.71 6.24 20.47
CA MET A 161 9.43 5.57 20.60
C MET A 161 9.07 4.75 19.33
N MET A 162 9.41 5.23 18.13
CA MET A 162 9.16 4.49 16.90
C MET A 162 10.10 3.29 16.73
N MET A 163 11.32 3.38 17.22
CA MET A 163 12.26 2.24 17.25
C MET A 163 11.75 1.16 18.22
N ASP A 164 11.38 1.55 19.43
CA ASP A 164 10.85 0.63 20.45
C ASP A 164 9.50 0.01 19.98
N PHE A 165 8.66 0.78 19.28
CA PHE A 165 7.43 0.24 18.67
C PHE A 165 7.71 -0.75 17.54
N ALA A 166 8.71 -0.48 16.71
CA ALA A 166 9.12 -1.41 15.66
C ALA A 166 9.63 -2.74 16.26
N GLU A 167 10.42 -2.69 17.32
CA GLU A 167 10.90 -3.86 18.05
C GLU A 167 9.74 -4.63 18.71
N TYR A 168 8.81 -3.93 19.37
CA TYR A 168 7.60 -4.50 19.93
C TYR A 168 6.77 -5.26 18.89
N LEU A 169 6.63 -4.72 17.67
CA LEU A 169 5.93 -5.41 16.59
C LEU A 169 6.66 -6.65 16.11
N GLN A 170 8.00 -6.61 16.04
CA GLN A 170 8.82 -7.75 15.65
C GLN A 170 8.74 -8.90 16.66
N GLY A 171 8.70 -8.60 17.96
CA GLY A 171 8.52 -9.62 19.00
C GLY A 171 7.15 -10.31 19.00
N ARG A 172 6.12 -9.70 18.35
CA ARG A 172 4.75 -10.23 18.31
C ARG A 172 4.32 -10.82 16.99
N SER A 173 5.10 -10.68 15.94
CA SER A 173 4.71 -11.12 14.60
C SER A 173 5.91 -11.67 13.86
N VAL A 174 5.83 -12.91 13.47
CA VAL A 174 6.83 -13.54 12.61
C VAL A 174 6.60 -13.08 11.17
N GLY A 175 7.65 -12.64 10.48
CA GLY A 175 7.62 -12.34 9.05
C GLY A 175 7.08 -10.96 8.68
N GLU A 176 6.30 -10.88 7.58
CA GLU A 176 5.86 -9.62 6.97
C GLU A 176 4.78 -8.87 7.79
N GLY A 177 4.18 -9.50 8.79
CA GLY A 177 3.08 -8.91 9.57
C GLY A 177 3.49 -7.64 10.31
N ALA A 178 4.61 -7.66 11.04
CA ALA A 178 5.14 -6.51 11.75
C ALA A 178 5.43 -5.34 10.80
N LYS A 179 6.13 -5.60 9.70
CA LYS A 179 6.45 -4.62 8.67
C LYS A 179 5.18 -4.00 8.06
N SER A 180 4.19 -4.82 7.74
CA SER A 180 2.94 -4.37 7.16
C SER A 180 2.15 -3.45 8.10
N ILE A 181 2.09 -3.77 9.40
CA ILE A 181 1.45 -2.94 10.44
C ILE A 181 2.19 -1.61 10.56
N PHE A 182 3.52 -1.63 10.64
CA PHE A 182 4.34 -0.43 10.79
C PHE A 182 4.22 0.51 9.59
N GLU A 183 4.20 -0.03 8.36
CA GLU A 183 3.99 0.79 7.15
C GLU A 183 2.59 1.44 7.11
N ARG A 184 1.55 0.81 7.68
CA ARG A 184 0.23 1.45 7.85
C ARG A 184 0.27 2.56 8.88
N PHE A 185 1.01 2.38 9.97
CA PHE A 185 1.24 3.46 10.95
C PHE A 185 1.97 4.65 10.31
N LYS A 186 3.06 4.41 9.57
CA LYS A 186 3.77 5.45 8.80
C LYS A 186 2.86 6.18 7.80
N LYS A 187 1.97 5.45 7.12
CA LYS A 187 1.00 6.02 6.17
C LYS A 187 0.09 7.05 6.85
N VAL A 188 -0.46 6.71 8.02
CA VAL A 188 -1.31 7.63 8.80
C VAL A 188 -0.52 8.83 9.30
N ALA A 189 0.72 8.62 9.78
CA ALA A 189 1.57 9.70 10.22
C ALA A 189 1.94 10.68 9.08
N ARG A 190 2.21 10.16 7.86
CA ARG A 190 2.42 11.01 6.68
C ARG A 190 1.18 11.84 6.34
N TYR A 191 0.00 11.24 6.40
CA TYR A 191 -1.26 11.96 6.21
C TYR A 191 -1.45 13.05 7.27
N ALA A 192 -1.13 12.75 8.53
CA ALA A 192 -1.21 13.70 9.63
C ALA A 192 -0.36 14.96 9.38
N VAL A 193 0.84 14.80 8.80
CA VAL A 193 1.73 15.93 8.46
C VAL A 193 1.26 16.65 7.20
N ASN A 194 1.06 15.90 6.10
CA ASN A 194 0.92 16.49 4.77
C ASN A 194 -0.47 17.10 4.54
N GLU A 195 -1.52 16.46 5.05
CA GLU A 195 -2.90 16.84 4.78
C GLU A 195 -3.56 17.52 5.98
N ALA A 196 -3.29 17.04 7.20
CA ALA A 196 -3.88 17.57 8.42
C ALA A 196 -3.02 18.65 9.12
N GLY A 197 -1.78 18.87 8.68
CA GLY A 197 -0.89 19.90 9.20
C GLY A 197 -0.50 19.70 10.68
N LEU A 198 -0.53 18.45 11.18
CA LEU A 198 -0.14 18.17 12.55
C LEU A 198 1.39 18.28 12.72
N PRO A 199 1.85 18.87 13.82
CA PRO A 199 3.27 19.11 14.06
C PRO A 199 3.99 17.86 14.59
N LEU A 200 4.15 16.83 13.75
CA LEU A 200 4.98 15.67 14.05
C LEU A 200 6.46 16.00 13.87
N PRO A 201 7.37 15.40 14.65
CA PRO A 201 8.81 15.56 14.44
C PRO A 201 9.25 15.11 13.05
N GLN A 202 10.06 15.93 12.36
CA GLN A 202 10.51 15.67 10.98
C GLN A 202 11.28 14.34 10.85
N ASN A 203 12.06 13.97 11.87
CA ASN A 203 12.92 12.79 11.87
C ASN A 203 12.25 11.56 12.51
N LEU A 204 10.91 11.57 12.68
CA LEU A 204 10.18 10.54 13.42
C LEU A 204 10.48 9.11 12.95
N PHE A 205 10.63 8.88 11.64
CA PHE A 205 10.88 7.57 11.04
C PHE A 205 12.28 7.44 10.42
N TYR A 206 13.21 8.35 10.75
CA TYR A 206 14.56 8.32 10.16
C TYR A 206 15.30 7.06 10.59
N HIS A 207 15.71 6.22 9.61
CA HIS A 207 16.32 4.91 9.83
C HIS A 207 15.49 3.92 10.68
N VAL A 208 14.18 4.15 10.87
CA VAL A 208 13.31 3.20 11.57
C VAL A 208 12.63 2.31 10.54
N ASN A 209 13.13 1.08 10.40
CA ASN A 209 12.61 0.08 9.47
C ASN A 209 12.54 -1.28 10.14
N ILE A 210 11.48 -2.03 9.85
CA ILE A 210 11.36 -3.42 10.25
C ILE A 210 12.00 -4.26 9.14
N LYS A 211 13.10 -4.94 9.48
CA LYS A 211 13.72 -5.93 8.61
C LYS A 211 12.94 -7.23 8.72
N THR A 212 12.51 -7.77 7.60
CA THR A 212 11.93 -9.12 7.53
C THR A 212 13.00 -10.04 6.97
N ASP A 213 13.31 -11.11 7.70
CA ASP A 213 14.13 -12.16 7.13
C ASP A 213 13.26 -13.01 6.20
N GLU A 214 13.32 -12.69 4.90
CA GLU A 214 12.59 -13.43 3.87
C GLU A 214 13.00 -14.89 3.78
N ARG A 215 14.16 -15.27 4.38
CA ARG A 215 14.65 -16.67 4.39
C ARG A 215 13.92 -17.54 5.41
N GLN A 216 13.38 -16.94 6.48
CA GLN A 216 12.65 -17.67 7.53
C GLN A 216 11.16 -17.90 7.19
N ILE A 217 10.63 -17.28 6.14
CA ILE A 217 9.24 -17.43 5.74
C ILE A 217 9.16 -18.53 4.68
N THR A 218 9.42 -19.75 5.06
CA THR A 218 9.01 -20.92 4.27
C THR A 218 7.51 -21.13 4.49
N LYS A 219 6.73 -20.94 3.45
CA LYS A 219 5.30 -21.30 3.49
C LYS A 219 5.17 -22.77 3.11
N ASP A 220 4.36 -23.48 3.87
CA ASP A 220 4.05 -24.87 3.57
C ASP A 220 3.39 -24.98 2.19
N PHE A 221 3.80 -26.00 1.45
CA PHE A 221 3.21 -26.41 0.18
C PHE A 221 3.16 -27.93 0.13
N LEU A 222 2.31 -28.48 -0.72
CA LEU A 222 2.20 -29.91 -0.96
C LEU A 222 3.16 -30.31 -2.10
N SER A 223 3.95 -31.37 -1.88
CA SER A 223 4.67 -32.01 -2.99
C SER A 223 3.69 -32.76 -3.89
N PRO A 224 4.07 -33.16 -5.13
CA PRO A 224 3.23 -33.97 -5.98
C PRO A 224 2.72 -35.25 -5.29
N GLU A 225 3.56 -35.94 -4.52
CA GLU A 225 3.22 -37.15 -3.80
C GLU A 225 2.23 -36.85 -2.64
N GLU A 226 2.34 -35.71 -2.00
CA GLU A 226 1.41 -35.28 -0.95
C GLU A 226 0.07 -34.87 -1.55
N GLU A 227 0.07 -34.22 -2.74
CA GLU A 227 -1.15 -33.88 -3.49
C GLU A 227 -1.89 -35.16 -3.87
N GLU A 228 -1.22 -36.15 -4.45
CA GLU A 228 -1.80 -37.45 -4.82
C GLU A 228 -2.39 -38.16 -3.59
N ARG A 229 -1.63 -38.23 -2.50
CA ARG A 229 -2.10 -38.85 -1.26
C ARG A 229 -3.31 -38.14 -0.67
N LEU A 230 -3.32 -36.79 -0.71
CA LEU A 230 -4.45 -36.01 -0.25
C LEU A 230 -5.70 -36.27 -1.11
N ILE A 231 -5.56 -36.26 -2.43
CA ILE A 231 -6.66 -36.53 -3.38
C ILE A 231 -7.21 -37.93 -3.20
N ALA A 232 -6.37 -38.95 -2.98
CA ALA A 232 -6.77 -40.31 -2.72
C ALA A 232 -7.46 -40.53 -1.36
N THR A 233 -7.23 -39.64 -0.39
CA THR A 233 -7.80 -39.76 0.96
C THR A 233 -9.31 -39.49 0.93
N HIS A 234 -10.10 -40.34 1.62
CA HIS A 234 -11.55 -40.16 1.74
C HIS A 234 -11.96 -38.82 2.34
N TYR A 235 -13.11 -38.33 1.89
CA TYR A 235 -13.64 -37.01 2.24
C TYR A 235 -15.11 -37.07 2.69
N ASP A 236 -15.47 -38.14 3.41
CA ASP A 236 -16.83 -38.40 3.85
C ASP A 236 -17.25 -37.42 4.96
N ASN A 237 -18.57 -37.12 4.99
CA ASN A 237 -19.19 -36.22 5.96
C ASN A 237 -18.69 -34.76 5.93
N GLU A 238 -18.09 -34.33 4.85
CA GLU A 238 -17.64 -32.95 4.60
C GLU A 238 -18.35 -32.38 3.36
N ASN A 239 -18.34 -31.04 3.24
CA ASN A 239 -18.91 -30.40 2.04
C ASN A 239 -18.05 -30.72 0.79
N PRO A 240 -18.57 -31.43 -0.20
CA PRO A 240 -17.80 -31.89 -1.36
C PRO A 240 -17.23 -30.75 -2.19
N ASN A 241 -17.89 -29.57 -2.18
CA ASN A 241 -17.40 -28.39 -2.91
C ASN A 241 -16.08 -27.85 -2.36
N ILE A 242 -15.78 -28.05 -1.08
CA ILE A 242 -14.50 -27.65 -0.50
C ILE A 242 -13.38 -28.49 -1.12
N ARG A 243 -13.54 -29.82 -1.20
CA ARG A 243 -12.58 -30.71 -1.86
C ARG A 243 -12.41 -30.37 -3.33
N ARG A 244 -13.54 -30.28 -4.06
CA ARG A 244 -13.53 -29.95 -5.50
C ARG A 244 -12.77 -28.64 -5.77
N ALA A 245 -13.09 -27.57 -5.05
CA ALA A 245 -12.48 -26.26 -5.22
C ALA A 245 -11.01 -26.23 -4.78
N PHE A 246 -10.65 -26.93 -3.71
CA PHE A 246 -9.24 -26.98 -3.26
C PHE A 246 -8.37 -27.72 -4.27
N VAL A 247 -8.81 -28.87 -4.76
CA VAL A 247 -8.12 -29.63 -5.81
C VAL A 247 -8.04 -28.82 -7.09
N PHE A 248 -9.12 -28.12 -7.48
CA PHE A 248 -9.11 -27.20 -8.62
C PHE A 248 -8.06 -26.10 -8.46
N CYS A 249 -7.84 -25.58 -7.24
CA CYS A 249 -6.80 -24.61 -6.98
C CYS A 249 -5.36 -25.20 -7.06
N LEU A 250 -5.19 -26.52 -6.79
CA LEU A 250 -3.92 -27.20 -7.01
C LEU A 250 -3.54 -27.24 -8.50
N TYR A 251 -4.52 -27.37 -9.40
CA TYR A 251 -4.31 -27.37 -10.86
C TYR A 251 -4.28 -25.99 -11.52
N THR A 252 -4.79 -24.96 -10.87
CA THR A 252 -4.99 -23.64 -11.49
C THR A 252 -4.31 -22.49 -10.77
N GLY A 253 -3.85 -22.72 -9.55
CA GLY A 253 -3.20 -21.70 -8.74
C GLY A 253 -4.12 -20.55 -8.26
N LEU A 254 -5.45 -20.70 -8.34
CA LEU A 254 -6.37 -19.66 -7.90
C LEU A 254 -6.32 -19.38 -6.40
N ARG A 255 -6.65 -18.15 -6.02
CA ARG A 255 -6.87 -17.78 -4.61
C ARG A 255 -8.28 -18.19 -4.17
N TRP A 256 -8.49 -18.39 -2.88
CA TRP A 256 -9.81 -18.68 -2.33
C TRP A 256 -10.86 -17.62 -2.71
N CYS A 257 -10.52 -16.34 -2.67
CA CYS A 257 -11.43 -15.27 -3.06
C CYS A 257 -11.82 -15.33 -4.54
N ASP A 258 -10.91 -15.77 -5.41
CA ASP A 258 -11.15 -15.86 -6.84
C ASP A 258 -11.98 -17.11 -7.17
N VAL A 259 -11.61 -18.30 -6.65
CA VAL A 259 -12.34 -19.56 -6.92
C VAL A 259 -13.77 -19.55 -6.41
N LYS A 260 -14.01 -18.89 -5.29
CA LYS A 260 -15.33 -18.75 -4.66
C LYS A 260 -16.34 -17.99 -5.55
N GLU A 261 -15.87 -17.04 -6.34
CA GLU A 261 -16.69 -16.17 -7.18
C GLU A 261 -16.81 -16.68 -8.63
N LEU A 262 -16.17 -17.83 -8.96
CA LEU A 262 -16.25 -18.38 -10.31
C LEU A 262 -17.68 -18.83 -10.65
N THR A 263 -18.14 -18.40 -11.81
CA THR A 263 -19.37 -18.87 -12.44
C THR A 263 -19.04 -19.66 -13.70
N TYR A 264 -19.99 -20.43 -14.22
CA TYR A 264 -19.80 -21.15 -15.48
C TYR A 264 -19.51 -20.21 -16.67
N ALA A 265 -19.87 -18.94 -16.59
CA ALA A 265 -19.51 -17.93 -17.59
C ALA A 265 -18.00 -17.67 -17.71
N ASN A 266 -17.23 -18.03 -16.69
CA ASN A 266 -15.78 -17.89 -16.71
C ASN A 266 -15.06 -18.98 -17.53
N PHE A 267 -15.76 -20.06 -17.87
CA PHE A 267 -15.20 -21.25 -18.50
C PHE A 267 -15.54 -21.28 -20.00
N ASP A 268 -14.49 -21.40 -20.78
CA ASP A 268 -14.56 -21.70 -22.23
C ASP A 268 -14.12 -23.17 -22.39
N LEU A 269 -15.05 -24.10 -22.08
CA LEU A 269 -14.74 -25.53 -22.03
C LEU A 269 -14.32 -26.10 -23.39
N PRO A 270 -14.91 -25.68 -24.54
CA PRO A 270 -14.46 -26.12 -25.84
C PRO A 270 -12.98 -25.79 -26.13
N ASN A 271 -12.51 -24.62 -25.68
CA ASN A 271 -11.13 -24.19 -25.82
C ASN A 271 -10.28 -24.53 -24.60
N ARG A 272 -10.85 -25.17 -23.58
CA ARG A 272 -10.17 -25.58 -22.34
C ARG A 272 -9.53 -24.40 -21.60
N LEU A 273 -10.21 -23.27 -21.51
CA LEU A 273 -9.73 -22.04 -20.91
C LEU A 273 -10.63 -21.57 -19.77
N LEU A 274 -10.00 -21.12 -18.70
CA LEU A 274 -10.60 -20.33 -17.64
C LEU A 274 -10.20 -18.87 -17.83
N ARG A 275 -11.17 -17.96 -17.88
CA ARG A 275 -10.93 -16.51 -17.93
C ARG A 275 -11.60 -15.83 -16.75
N TYR A 276 -10.83 -15.16 -15.93
CA TYR A 276 -11.35 -14.45 -14.76
C TYR A 276 -10.55 -13.20 -14.43
N GLU A 277 -11.14 -12.31 -13.65
CA GLU A 277 -10.47 -11.12 -13.12
C GLU A 277 -10.19 -11.31 -11.64
N GLN A 278 -8.91 -11.18 -11.24
CA GLN A 278 -8.48 -11.37 -9.85
C GLN A 278 -9.05 -10.26 -8.95
N ASP A 279 -9.82 -10.61 -7.91
CA ASP A 279 -10.43 -9.65 -6.98
C ASP A 279 -9.41 -8.72 -6.31
N LYS A 280 -8.25 -9.25 -5.94
CA LYS A 280 -7.20 -8.47 -5.23
C LYS A 280 -6.62 -7.34 -6.08
N THR A 281 -6.54 -7.49 -7.40
CA THR A 281 -5.89 -6.55 -8.33
C THR A 281 -6.87 -5.88 -9.28
N LYS A 282 -8.15 -6.20 -9.17
CA LYS A 282 -9.25 -5.64 -9.98
C LYS A 282 -9.22 -4.10 -9.93
N GLY A 283 -9.22 -3.48 -11.11
CA GLY A 283 -9.18 -2.02 -11.26
C GLY A 283 -7.84 -1.34 -10.95
N HIS A 284 -6.78 -2.10 -10.61
CA HIS A 284 -5.46 -1.53 -10.26
C HIS A 284 -4.30 -2.00 -11.15
N SER A 285 -4.51 -3.04 -11.98
CA SER A 285 -3.46 -3.59 -12.82
C SER A 285 -4.05 -4.20 -14.10
N SER A 286 -3.38 -4.02 -15.23
CA SER A 286 -3.69 -4.71 -16.48
C SER A 286 -3.55 -6.24 -16.36
N SER A 287 -2.72 -6.72 -15.44
CA SER A 287 -2.55 -8.14 -15.12
C SER A 287 -3.65 -8.73 -14.21
N SER A 288 -4.73 -7.99 -13.93
CA SER A 288 -5.87 -8.50 -13.17
C SER A 288 -6.66 -9.56 -13.94
N ARG A 289 -6.71 -9.46 -15.28
CA ARG A 289 -7.36 -10.44 -16.16
C ARG A 289 -6.38 -11.58 -16.44
N VAL A 290 -6.75 -12.77 -16.02
CA VAL A 290 -5.92 -13.97 -16.14
C VAL A 290 -6.67 -14.98 -17.01
N THR A 291 -5.92 -15.63 -17.92
CA THR A 291 -6.39 -16.77 -18.71
C THR A 291 -5.54 -17.97 -18.32
N VAL A 292 -6.19 -19.04 -17.86
CA VAL A 292 -5.53 -20.28 -17.42
C VAL A 292 -6.00 -21.42 -18.32
N PRO A 293 -5.09 -22.09 -19.04
CA PRO A 293 -5.40 -23.37 -19.68
C PRO A 293 -5.77 -24.44 -18.66
N LEU A 294 -6.76 -25.25 -18.97
CA LEU A 294 -7.26 -26.30 -18.07
C LEU A 294 -6.84 -27.70 -18.57
N CYS A 295 -6.29 -28.52 -17.67
CA CYS A 295 -6.11 -29.95 -17.89
C CYS A 295 -7.43 -30.71 -17.71
N ASP A 296 -7.47 -31.96 -18.11
CA ASP A 296 -8.67 -32.82 -18.02
C ASP A 296 -9.14 -32.98 -16.57
N GLU A 297 -8.23 -33.12 -15.64
CA GLU A 297 -8.51 -33.25 -14.21
C GLU A 297 -9.18 -31.98 -13.66
N ALA A 298 -8.73 -30.80 -14.08
CA ALA A 298 -9.36 -29.53 -13.69
C ALA A 298 -10.76 -29.38 -14.28
N ILE A 299 -10.95 -29.76 -15.55
CA ILE A 299 -12.26 -29.74 -16.24
C ILE A 299 -13.25 -30.67 -15.54
N ALA A 300 -12.83 -31.89 -15.19
CA ALA A 300 -13.67 -32.86 -14.49
C ALA A 300 -14.22 -32.35 -13.14
N LEU A 301 -13.53 -31.39 -12.51
CA LEU A 301 -13.96 -30.76 -11.26
C LEU A 301 -14.97 -29.62 -11.46
N VAL A 302 -15.13 -29.10 -12.68
CA VAL A 302 -16.05 -27.99 -12.94
C VAL A 302 -17.51 -28.46 -12.87
N GLY A 303 -17.84 -29.60 -13.52
CA GLY A 303 -19.21 -30.11 -13.63
C GLY A 303 -20.08 -29.26 -14.58
N ASP A 304 -21.39 -29.42 -14.49
CA ASP A 304 -22.36 -28.73 -15.34
C ASP A 304 -23.23 -27.77 -14.51
N GLY A 305 -23.64 -26.66 -15.11
CA GLY A 305 -24.52 -25.68 -14.49
C GLY A 305 -24.90 -24.52 -15.41
N GLY A 306 -25.77 -23.68 -14.94
CA GLY A 306 -26.22 -22.49 -15.66
C GLY A 306 -25.14 -21.42 -15.73
N LYS A 307 -25.06 -20.67 -16.81
CA LYS A 307 -23.99 -19.66 -17.09
C LYS A 307 -23.66 -18.76 -15.94
N ASN A 308 -24.64 -18.31 -15.16
CA ASN A 308 -24.48 -17.38 -14.05
C ASN A 308 -24.40 -18.07 -12.67
N GLU A 309 -24.49 -19.39 -12.64
CA GLU A 309 -24.37 -20.14 -11.39
C GLU A 309 -22.91 -20.22 -10.94
N VAL A 310 -22.74 -20.24 -9.61
CA VAL A 310 -21.41 -20.39 -8.98
C VAL A 310 -20.99 -21.85 -9.09
N VAL A 311 -19.79 -22.08 -9.63
CA VAL A 311 -19.25 -23.45 -9.85
C VAL A 311 -18.92 -24.16 -8.53
N PHE A 312 -18.40 -23.40 -7.57
CA PHE A 312 -18.00 -23.91 -6.26
C PHE A 312 -18.72 -23.15 -5.14
N PRO A 313 -19.94 -23.53 -4.74
CA PRO A 313 -20.65 -22.89 -3.63
C PRO A 313 -19.95 -23.22 -2.30
N LEU A 314 -19.00 -22.37 -1.91
CA LEU A 314 -18.16 -22.53 -0.72
C LEU A 314 -18.79 -21.88 0.50
N PRO A 315 -18.73 -22.52 1.69
CA PRO A 315 -19.10 -21.88 2.94
C PRO A 315 -18.07 -20.80 3.33
N SER A 316 -18.17 -20.27 4.55
CA SER A 316 -17.20 -19.28 5.03
C SER A 316 -15.75 -19.81 4.99
N HIS A 317 -14.79 -18.92 4.78
CA HIS A 317 -13.36 -19.28 4.76
C HIS A 317 -12.91 -20.07 5.99
N THR A 318 -13.43 -19.71 7.17
CA THR A 318 -13.14 -20.42 8.42
C THR A 318 -13.61 -21.87 8.39
N MET A 319 -14.81 -22.14 7.84
CA MET A 319 -15.33 -23.50 7.70
C MET A 319 -14.49 -24.29 6.70
N CYS A 320 -14.15 -23.69 5.56
CA CYS A 320 -13.23 -24.29 4.58
C CYS A 320 -11.90 -24.69 5.20
N LEU A 321 -11.29 -23.82 6.02
CA LEU A 321 -10.02 -24.12 6.70
C LEU A 321 -10.16 -25.24 7.73
N LYS A 322 -11.28 -25.33 8.46
CA LYS A 322 -11.53 -26.43 9.40
C LYS A 322 -11.66 -27.78 8.68
N ALA A 323 -12.40 -27.82 7.58
CA ALA A 323 -12.55 -29.03 6.78
C ALA A 323 -11.20 -29.47 6.17
N LEU A 324 -10.46 -28.51 5.60
CA LEU A 324 -9.14 -28.76 5.03
C LEU A 324 -8.16 -29.34 6.07
N ARG A 325 -8.14 -28.79 7.29
CA ARG A 325 -7.29 -29.31 8.37
C ARG A 325 -7.63 -30.77 8.75
N ARG A 326 -8.92 -31.12 8.80
CA ARG A 326 -9.35 -32.50 9.06
C ARG A 326 -8.94 -33.43 7.93
N TRP A 327 -9.08 -32.99 6.70
CA TRP A 327 -8.72 -33.78 5.52
C TRP A 327 -7.22 -34.02 5.42
N THR A 328 -6.38 -32.98 5.58
CA THR A 328 -4.91 -33.11 5.57
C THR A 328 -4.40 -34.02 6.70
N LYS A 329 -5.02 -33.92 7.90
CA LYS A 329 -4.71 -34.81 8.99
C LYS A 329 -5.03 -36.28 8.66
N ARG A 330 -6.17 -36.57 8.01
CA ARG A 330 -6.52 -37.92 7.53
C ARG A 330 -5.52 -38.44 6.49
N ALA A 331 -5.00 -37.56 5.66
CA ALA A 331 -3.98 -37.88 4.67
C ALA A 331 -2.56 -38.05 5.25
N GLY A 332 -2.37 -37.94 6.57
CA GLY A 332 -1.06 -38.04 7.22
C GLY A 332 -0.11 -36.91 6.81
N ILE A 333 -0.65 -35.69 6.58
CA ILE A 333 0.14 -34.51 6.22
C ILE A 333 0.26 -33.59 7.43
N ASP A 334 1.46 -33.54 8.04
CA ASP A 334 1.75 -32.76 9.25
C ASP A 334 2.03 -31.28 8.99
N LYS A 335 1.97 -30.83 7.74
CA LYS A 335 2.15 -29.44 7.37
C LYS A 335 0.91 -28.59 7.70
N HIS A 336 1.13 -27.32 8.03
CA HIS A 336 0.02 -26.37 8.25
C HIS A 336 -0.58 -25.91 6.92
N ILE A 337 -1.42 -26.77 6.32
CA ILE A 337 -2.04 -26.48 5.03
C ILE A 337 -3.24 -25.54 5.21
N THR A 338 -3.15 -24.40 4.54
CA THR A 338 -4.21 -23.41 4.40
C THR A 338 -4.66 -23.37 2.94
N TRP A 339 -5.75 -22.65 2.65
CA TRP A 339 -6.21 -22.50 1.26
C TRP A 339 -5.13 -21.92 0.34
N HIS A 340 -4.34 -20.98 0.86
CA HIS A 340 -3.26 -20.35 0.07
C HIS A 340 -2.11 -21.32 -0.26
N CYS A 341 -2.00 -22.42 0.50
CA CYS A 341 -1.00 -23.46 0.21
C CYS A 341 -1.28 -24.14 -1.13
N ALA A 342 -2.55 -24.33 -1.56
CA ALA A 342 -2.84 -24.87 -2.89
C ALA A 342 -2.17 -24.02 -4.00
N ARG A 343 -2.28 -22.69 -3.90
CA ARG A 343 -1.61 -21.79 -4.84
C ARG A 343 -0.08 -21.85 -4.74
N HIS A 344 0.46 -22.03 -3.52
CA HIS A 344 1.90 -22.20 -3.33
C HIS A 344 2.39 -23.53 -3.91
N SER A 345 1.63 -24.63 -3.72
CA SER A 345 1.90 -25.92 -4.34
C SER A 345 1.91 -25.80 -5.85
N PHE A 346 0.86 -25.27 -6.45
CA PHE A 346 0.82 -25.00 -7.90
C PHE A 346 2.05 -24.22 -8.37
N GLY A 347 2.37 -23.09 -7.71
CA GLY A 347 3.49 -22.24 -8.10
C GLY A 347 4.84 -22.95 -8.00
N THR A 348 5.05 -23.73 -6.93
CA THR A 348 6.30 -24.48 -6.69
C THR A 348 6.44 -25.66 -7.68
N ASN A 349 5.38 -26.45 -7.84
CA ASN A 349 5.38 -27.62 -8.73
C ASN A 349 5.50 -27.17 -10.20
N MET A 350 4.81 -26.08 -10.60
CA MET A 350 4.94 -25.50 -11.93
C MET A 350 6.32 -24.88 -12.19
N ALA A 351 6.95 -24.24 -11.19
CA ALA A 351 8.31 -23.71 -11.34
C ALA A 351 9.33 -24.86 -11.51
N ALA A 352 9.17 -25.95 -10.75
CA ALA A 352 9.99 -27.14 -10.91
C ALA A 352 9.81 -27.80 -12.27
N THR A 353 8.57 -27.94 -12.74
CA THR A 353 8.24 -28.47 -14.08
C THR A 353 8.80 -27.56 -15.19
N ALA A 354 8.57 -26.25 -15.10
CA ALA A 354 9.08 -25.31 -16.09
C ALA A 354 10.60 -25.39 -16.23
N ALA A 355 11.30 -25.49 -15.10
CA ALA A 355 12.76 -25.64 -15.13
C ALA A 355 13.23 -26.97 -15.71
N ARG A 356 12.52 -28.08 -15.45
CA ARG A 356 12.82 -29.40 -16.04
C ARG A 356 12.60 -29.43 -17.54
N GLU A 357 11.53 -28.79 -18.00
CA GLU A 357 11.17 -28.70 -19.43
C GLU A 357 11.85 -27.56 -20.19
N GLY A 358 12.75 -26.80 -19.53
CA GLY A 358 13.44 -25.65 -20.15
C GLY A 358 12.53 -24.44 -20.44
N LEU A 359 11.37 -24.34 -19.78
CA LEU A 359 10.43 -23.25 -19.97
C LEU A 359 10.81 -22.03 -19.11
N SER A 360 10.48 -20.84 -19.62
CA SER A 360 10.70 -19.61 -18.84
C SER A 360 9.82 -19.55 -17.60
N ILE A 361 10.37 -19.10 -16.47
CA ILE A 361 9.62 -18.81 -15.25
C ILE A 361 8.51 -17.76 -15.45
N ARG A 362 8.56 -16.98 -16.54
CA ARG A 362 7.50 -16.06 -16.94
C ARG A 362 6.18 -16.76 -17.23
N VAL A 363 6.20 -17.99 -17.72
CA VAL A 363 4.98 -18.81 -17.91
C VAL A 363 4.27 -18.99 -16.57
N VAL A 364 5.02 -19.31 -15.51
CA VAL A 364 4.44 -19.45 -14.14
C VAL A 364 3.93 -18.10 -13.64
N GLN A 365 4.63 -16.99 -13.92
CA GLN A 365 4.20 -15.64 -13.57
C GLN A 365 2.84 -15.31 -14.21
N GLU A 366 2.68 -15.58 -15.48
CA GLU A 366 1.45 -15.31 -16.24
C GLU A 366 0.29 -16.17 -15.74
N LEU A 367 0.49 -17.48 -15.59
CA LEU A 367 -0.52 -18.41 -15.05
C LEU A 367 -1.00 -18.00 -13.66
N MET A 368 -0.11 -17.51 -12.81
CA MET A 368 -0.45 -17.02 -11.48
C MET A 368 -0.99 -15.58 -11.48
N GLY A 369 -0.95 -14.85 -12.60
CA GLY A 369 -1.33 -13.44 -12.66
C GLY A 369 -0.52 -12.57 -11.69
N HIS A 370 0.79 -12.77 -11.62
CA HIS A 370 1.68 -11.95 -10.81
C HIS A 370 2.12 -10.71 -11.58
N SER A 371 1.90 -9.53 -11.01
CA SER A 371 2.30 -8.25 -11.61
C SER A 371 3.83 -8.04 -11.67
N SER A 372 4.62 -8.83 -10.94
CA SER A 372 6.08 -8.76 -10.91
C SER A 372 6.69 -10.15 -10.79
N LEU A 373 7.77 -10.39 -11.52
CA LEU A 373 8.55 -11.62 -11.47
C LEU A 373 9.05 -11.93 -10.05
N ARG A 374 9.37 -10.91 -9.27
CA ARG A 374 9.80 -11.04 -7.87
C ARG A 374 8.86 -11.92 -7.02
N TYR A 375 7.55 -11.88 -7.29
CA TYR A 375 6.59 -12.73 -6.58
C TYR A 375 6.67 -14.20 -7.00
N THR A 376 7.15 -14.48 -8.21
CA THR A 376 7.29 -15.82 -8.75
C THR A 376 8.66 -16.43 -8.43
N GLU A 377 9.71 -15.63 -8.34
CA GLU A 377 11.07 -16.06 -8.00
C GLU A 377 11.16 -16.77 -6.64
N ARG A 378 10.22 -16.52 -5.73
CA ARG A 378 10.16 -17.26 -4.45
C ARG A 378 9.96 -18.76 -4.64
N TYR A 379 9.36 -19.20 -5.73
CA TYR A 379 9.13 -20.62 -6.04
C TYR A 379 10.36 -21.28 -6.65
N THR A 380 11.30 -20.55 -7.20
CA THR A 380 12.54 -21.10 -7.74
C THR A 380 13.56 -21.45 -6.67
N ARG A 381 13.40 -20.92 -5.43
CA ARG A 381 14.35 -21.17 -4.33
C ARG A 381 14.28 -22.58 -3.78
N VAL A 382 13.24 -23.34 -4.07
CA VAL A 382 13.03 -24.72 -3.55
C VAL A 382 13.87 -25.76 -4.32
N VAL A 383 14.55 -25.37 -5.40
CA VAL A 383 15.18 -26.33 -6.32
C VAL A 383 16.68 -26.44 -6.09
N ASP A 384 17.09 -26.88 -4.88
CA ASP A 384 18.49 -27.30 -4.63
C ASP A 384 18.93 -28.46 -5.55
N GLU A 385 18.00 -29.30 -5.97
CA GLU A 385 18.21 -30.38 -6.93
C GLU A 385 18.63 -29.84 -8.31
N GLN A 386 18.07 -28.73 -8.76
CA GLN A 386 18.48 -28.08 -10.02
C GLN A 386 19.88 -27.48 -9.95
N LYS A 387 20.27 -26.92 -8.81
CA LYS A 387 21.65 -26.45 -8.61
C LYS A 387 22.64 -27.60 -8.73
N ARG A 388 22.32 -28.76 -8.14
CA ARG A 388 23.14 -29.97 -8.27
C ARG A 388 23.17 -30.47 -9.71
N ALA A 389 22.02 -30.50 -10.40
CA ALA A 389 21.95 -30.89 -11.81
C ALA A 389 22.73 -29.93 -12.72
N ALA A 390 22.65 -28.63 -12.48
CA ALA A 390 23.42 -27.63 -13.23
C ALA A 390 24.94 -27.81 -13.06
N ILE A 391 25.41 -28.03 -11.81
CA ILE A 391 26.83 -28.29 -11.54
C ILE A 391 27.27 -29.60 -12.20
N SER A 392 26.45 -30.66 -12.13
CA SER A 392 26.75 -31.95 -12.79
C SER A 392 26.80 -31.83 -14.31
N SER A 393 25.96 -30.99 -14.92
CA SER A 393 25.98 -30.73 -16.37
C SER A 393 27.20 -29.92 -16.77
N LEU A 394 27.58 -28.91 -15.96
CA LEU A 394 28.82 -28.15 -16.20
C LEU A 394 30.04 -29.05 -16.11
N SER A 395 30.11 -29.91 -15.09
CA SER A 395 31.21 -30.89 -14.93
C SER A 395 31.33 -31.83 -16.13
N ARG A 396 30.18 -32.32 -16.65
CA ARG A 396 30.18 -33.16 -17.88
C ARG A 396 30.68 -32.39 -19.09
N ALA A 397 30.20 -31.15 -19.29
CA ALA A 397 30.64 -30.31 -20.42
C ALA A 397 32.15 -30.00 -20.36
N MET A 398 32.68 -29.73 -19.17
CA MET A 398 34.12 -29.50 -18.95
C MET A 398 34.98 -30.76 -19.22
N ASN A 399 34.49 -31.94 -18.88
CA ASN A 399 35.19 -33.20 -19.14
C ASN A 399 35.18 -33.55 -20.63
N GLN A 400 34.05 -33.35 -21.32
CA GLN A 400 33.99 -33.53 -22.80
C GLN A 400 34.93 -32.59 -23.54
N ALA A 401 35.06 -31.32 -23.09
CA ALA A 401 36.00 -30.38 -23.68
C ALA A 401 37.47 -30.79 -23.48
N LYS A 402 37.81 -31.45 -22.37
CA LYS A 402 39.15 -32.00 -22.13
C LYS A 402 39.46 -33.22 -23.00
N GLU A 403 38.50 -34.06 -23.26
CA GLU A 403 38.65 -35.26 -24.10
C GLU A 403 38.69 -34.90 -25.59
N GLY A 404 37.97 -33.86 -26.02
CA GLY A 404 38.00 -33.36 -27.42
C GLY A 404 39.25 -32.56 -27.81
N GLY A 405 40.02 -32.09 -26.82
CA GLY A 405 41.27 -31.33 -27.05
C GLY A 405 42.54 -32.18 -27.09
N GLN A 406 42.40 -33.52 -26.97
CA GLN A 406 43.53 -34.46 -27.07
C GLN A 406 43.55 -35.27 -28.38
N ARG A 407 42.82 -34.84 -29.40
CA ARG A 407 42.91 -35.43 -30.75
C ARG A 407 43.56 -34.48 -31.74
#